data_e2b2913ba02fcdec74f46d55bbfd456b
#
_entry.id   e2b2913ba02fcdec74f46d55bbfd456b
#
_cell.length_a   1.000
_cell.length_b   1.000
_cell.length_c   1.000
_cell.angle_alpha   90.00
_cell.angle_beta   90.00
_cell.angle_gamma   90.00
#
_symmetry.space_group_name_H-M   'P 1'
#
loop_
_entity.id
_entity.type
_entity.pdbx_description
1 polymer ?
#
loop_
_entity_poly.entity_id
_entity_poly.type
_entity_poly.pdbx_seq_one_letter_code
_entity_poly.pdbx_strand_id
1 'polypeptide(L)'
;STQAKTLFPYTTLFRSAKKKALADLVAPAEAVFLDAKVESELIDLSPEEANELLSSLGQDESGLDQLARIGFDTLGLQTYLTVGPKEARAWTIHKGWTAPQAAGVIHTDFQRGFIKAEIVSFDDLIAAGSMADAKAAGKVRMEGKDYVMKDGDVVEFRFNV
;
A
#
# COMPACT_ATOMS: atom_id res chain seq x y z
N SER A 1 -18.29 -24.25 33.23
CA SER A 1 -17.67 -23.53 32.14
C SER A 1 -18.70 -22.88 31.19
N THR A 2 -19.67 -22.09 31.73
CA THR A 2 -20.78 -21.56 30.91
C THR A 2 -20.99 -20.05 31.11
N GLN A 3 -19.97 -19.29 31.53
CA GLN A 3 -20.16 -17.87 31.83
C GLN A 3 -19.37 -16.91 30.89
N ALA A 4 -18.62 -17.41 29.94
CA ALA A 4 -17.81 -16.53 29.04
C ALA A 4 -18.57 -16.00 27.82
N LYS A 5 -19.79 -16.46 27.52
CA LYS A 5 -20.51 -16.11 26.27
C LYS A 5 -21.44 -14.90 26.34
N THR A 6 -21.67 -14.30 27.52
CA THR A 6 -22.75 -13.29 27.69
C THR A 6 -22.24 -11.84 27.76
N LEU A 7 -20.93 -11.58 27.73
CA LEU A 7 -20.36 -10.22 27.85
C LEU A 7 -20.03 -9.55 26.54
N PHE A 8 -20.03 -10.27 25.42
CA PHE A 8 -19.57 -9.77 24.14
C PHE A 8 -20.56 -8.92 23.31
N PRO A 9 -21.89 -9.18 23.29
CA PRO A 9 -22.78 -8.42 22.38
C PRO A 9 -22.94 -6.95 22.77
N TYR A 10 -23.00 -6.65 24.06
CA TYR A 10 -23.24 -5.27 24.53
C TYR A 10 -22.06 -4.34 24.34
N THR A 11 -20.85 -4.83 24.56
CA THR A 11 -19.62 -4.04 24.35
C THR A 11 -19.37 -3.77 22.87
N THR A 12 -19.67 -4.72 21.99
CA THR A 12 -19.48 -4.58 20.53
C THR A 12 -20.46 -3.57 19.94
N LEU A 13 -21.75 -3.63 20.30
CA LEU A 13 -22.77 -2.67 19.84
C LEU A 13 -22.49 -1.24 20.33
N PHE A 14 -22.10 -1.10 21.60
CA PHE A 14 -21.77 0.19 22.17
C PHE A 14 -20.49 0.79 21.55
N ARG A 15 -19.49 -0.04 21.29
CA ARG A 15 -18.28 0.39 20.58
C ARG A 15 -18.59 0.79 19.13
N SER A 16 -19.40 0.03 18.40
CA SER A 16 -19.76 0.34 17.01
C SER A 16 -20.54 1.65 16.88
N ALA A 17 -21.50 1.91 17.78
CA ALA A 17 -22.25 3.17 17.81
C ALA A 17 -21.35 4.38 18.08
N LYS A 18 -20.40 4.26 19.02
CA LYS A 18 -19.41 5.33 19.29
C LYS A 18 -18.43 5.54 18.14
N LYS A 19 -17.95 4.46 17.52
CA LYS A 19 -17.08 4.53 16.33
C LYS A 19 -17.78 5.30 15.22
N LYS A 20 -19.05 4.94 14.94
CA LYS A 20 -19.86 5.66 13.94
C LYS A 20 -20.05 7.14 14.28
N ALA A 21 -20.43 7.45 15.51
CA ALA A 21 -20.64 8.83 15.95
C ALA A 21 -19.35 9.67 15.82
N LEU A 22 -18.19 9.09 16.12
CA LEU A 22 -16.92 9.78 15.98
C LEU A 22 -16.53 9.95 14.50
N ALA A 23 -16.72 8.92 13.67
CA ALA A 23 -16.49 9.01 12.24
C ALA A 23 -17.38 10.10 11.59
N ASP A 24 -18.67 10.15 11.96
CA ASP A 24 -19.60 11.17 11.49
C ASP A 24 -19.18 12.59 11.93
N LEU A 25 -18.59 12.72 13.14
CA LEU A 25 -18.15 14.01 13.68
C LEU A 25 -16.93 14.58 12.96
N VAL A 26 -16.01 13.72 12.53
CA VAL A 26 -14.75 14.15 11.89
C VAL A 26 -14.83 14.21 10.37
N ALA A 27 -15.95 13.79 9.76
CA ALA A 27 -16.16 13.83 8.31
C ALA A 27 -15.89 15.22 7.72
N PRO A 28 -15.23 15.35 6.56
CA PRO A 28 -14.87 14.27 5.62
C PRO A 28 -13.57 13.52 5.94
N ALA A 29 -12.88 13.82 7.04
CA ALA A 29 -11.70 13.07 7.45
C ALA A 29 -12.09 11.65 7.88
N GLU A 30 -11.17 10.70 7.67
CA GLU A 30 -11.35 9.33 8.12
C GLU A 30 -10.92 9.17 9.58
N ALA A 31 -11.65 8.32 10.33
CA ALA A 31 -11.33 7.97 11.71
C ALA A 31 -10.72 6.57 11.77
N VAL A 32 -9.52 6.46 12.31
CA VAL A 32 -8.85 5.18 12.55
C VAL A 32 -9.09 4.74 14.00
N PHE A 33 -9.44 3.47 14.18
CA PHE A 33 -9.69 2.90 15.51
C PHE A 33 -8.73 1.75 15.75
N LEU A 34 -7.74 1.98 16.60
CA LEU A 34 -6.72 1.01 16.96
C LEU A 34 -7.12 0.30 18.26
N ASP A 35 -6.96 -1.01 18.29
CA ASP A 35 -6.97 -1.81 19.53
C ASP A 35 -5.53 -2.19 19.87
N ALA A 36 -4.92 -1.47 20.79
CA ALA A 36 -3.51 -1.63 21.14
C ALA A 36 -3.16 -3.06 21.62
N LYS A 37 -4.13 -3.79 22.16
CA LYS A 37 -3.92 -5.19 22.56
C LYS A 37 -3.82 -6.10 21.33
N VAL A 38 -4.74 -5.94 20.38
CA VAL A 38 -4.71 -6.68 19.11
C VAL A 38 -3.43 -6.39 18.35
N GLU A 39 -3.06 -5.11 18.20
CA GLU A 39 -1.82 -4.71 17.53
C GLU A 39 -0.58 -5.34 18.18
N SER A 40 -0.55 -5.41 19.51
CA SER A 40 0.54 -6.06 20.24
C SER A 40 0.59 -7.58 20.02
N GLU A 41 -0.55 -8.23 19.94
CA GLU A 41 -0.64 -9.69 19.68
C GLU A 41 -0.20 -10.01 18.22
N LEU A 42 -0.52 -9.16 17.26
CA LEU A 42 -0.15 -9.36 15.85
C LEU A 42 1.36 -9.40 15.61
N ILE A 43 2.16 -8.73 16.45
CA ILE A 43 3.64 -8.65 16.27
C ILE A 43 4.30 -10.03 16.37
N ASP A 44 3.77 -10.90 17.22
CA ASP A 44 4.38 -12.20 17.52
C ASP A 44 3.79 -13.34 16.66
N LEU A 45 2.83 -13.04 15.76
CA LEU A 45 2.15 -14.02 14.92
C LEU A 45 2.79 -14.13 13.53
N SER A 46 2.70 -15.33 12.93
CA SER A 46 2.95 -15.51 11.51
C SER A 46 1.89 -14.76 10.68
N PRO A 47 2.14 -14.44 9.40
CA PRO A 47 1.15 -13.79 8.54
C PRO A 47 -0.19 -14.52 8.47
N GLU A 48 -0.17 -15.85 8.46
CA GLU A 48 -1.37 -16.69 8.42
C GLU A 48 -2.17 -16.57 9.72
N GLU A 49 -1.51 -16.68 10.87
CA GLU A 49 -2.14 -16.54 12.19
C GLU A 49 -2.67 -15.13 12.42
N ALA A 50 -1.94 -14.10 11.95
CA ALA A 50 -2.38 -12.71 12.01
C ALA A 50 -3.67 -12.50 11.20
N ASN A 51 -3.75 -13.05 9.99
CA ASN A 51 -4.96 -13.00 9.16
C ASN A 51 -6.14 -13.73 9.80
N GLU A 52 -5.90 -14.89 10.41
CA GLU A 52 -6.95 -15.62 11.15
C GLU A 52 -7.48 -14.81 12.34
N LEU A 53 -6.60 -14.18 13.12
CA LEU A 53 -6.99 -13.33 14.24
C LEU A 53 -7.80 -12.13 13.75
N LEU A 54 -7.33 -11.38 12.76
CA LEU A 54 -8.04 -10.23 12.19
C LEU A 54 -9.42 -10.63 11.66
N SER A 55 -9.49 -11.72 10.88
CA SER A 55 -10.75 -12.23 10.34
C SER A 55 -11.74 -12.63 11.46
N SER A 56 -11.25 -13.21 12.55
CA SER A 56 -12.08 -13.56 13.74
C SER A 56 -12.68 -12.33 14.42
N LEU A 57 -12.02 -11.18 14.28
CA LEU A 57 -12.46 -9.88 14.80
C LEU A 57 -13.31 -9.08 13.79
N GLY A 58 -13.50 -9.61 12.56
CA GLY A 58 -14.21 -8.94 11.48
C GLY A 58 -13.42 -7.76 10.91
N GLN A 59 -12.10 -7.88 10.90
CA GLN A 59 -11.17 -6.89 10.32
C GLN A 59 -10.44 -7.51 9.14
N ASP A 60 -10.24 -6.72 8.07
CA ASP A 60 -9.53 -7.14 6.86
C ASP A 60 -8.04 -6.76 6.90
N GLU A 61 -7.67 -5.80 7.76
CA GLU A 61 -6.31 -5.29 7.92
C GLU A 61 -6.04 -4.88 9.37
N SER A 62 -4.77 -4.80 9.76
CA SER A 62 -4.38 -4.26 11.07
C SER A 62 -4.72 -2.77 11.16
N GLY A 63 -4.88 -2.26 12.38
CA GLY A 63 -5.12 -0.83 12.57
C GLY A 63 -3.92 0.02 12.17
N LEU A 64 -2.69 -0.51 12.26
CA LEU A 64 -1.48 0.17 11.81
C LEU A 64 -1.43 0.25 10.28
N ASP A 65 -1.81 -0.81 9.56
CA ASP A 65 -1.91 -0.80 8.09
C ASP A 65 -2.98 0.20 7.63
N GLN A 66 -4.14 0.19 8.31
CA GLN A 66 -5.20 1.17 8.07
C GLN A 66 -4.71 2.61 8.27
N LEU A 67 -3.97 2.88 9.35
CA LEU A 67 -3.39 4.19 9.62
C LEU A 67 -2.41 4.61 8.52
N ALA A 68 -1.54 3.70 8.09
CA ALA A 68 -0.57 3.96 7.03
C ALA A 68 -1.30 4.29 5.70
N ARG A 69 -2.27 3.48 5.31
CA ARG A 69 -3.06 3.67 4.09
C ARG A 69 -3.79 5.03 4.09
N ILE A 70 -4.52 5.32 5.16
CA ILE A 70 -5.25 6.59 5.29
C ILE A 70 -4.29 7.78 5.34
N GLY A 71 -3.14 7.64 6.00
CA GLY A 71 -2.09 8.65 6.02
C GLY A 71 -1.55 8.95 4.62
N PHE A 72 -1.23 7.93 3.84
CA PHE A 72 -0.81 8.07 2.45
C PHE A 72 -1.88 8.75 1.60
N ASP A 73 -3.13 8.31 1.71
CA ASP A 73 -4.25 8.91 0.97
C ASP A 73 -4.46 10.37 1.32
N THR A 74 -4.46 10.70 2.61
CA THR A 74 -4.65 12.08 3.11
C THR A 74 -3.54 13.03 2.64
N LEU A 75 -2.30 12.52 2.59
CA LEU A 75 -1.14 13.28 2.11
C LEU A 75 -1.00 13.28 0.59
N GLY A 76 -1.86 12.58 -0.13
CA GLY A 76 -1.79 12.44 -1.58
C GLY A 76 -0.53 11.70 -2.03
N LEU A 77 -0.07 10.72 -1.26
CA LEU A 77 1.11 9.91 -1.55
C LEU A 77 0.74 8.60 -2.23
N GLN A 78 1.68 8.06 -2.98
CA GLN A 78 1.64 6.73 -3.58
C GLN A 78 3.05 6.15 -3.67
N THR A 79 3.13 4.84 -3.92
CA THR A 79 4.41 4.11 -3.97
C THR A 79 4.64 3.51 -5.34
N TYR A 80 5.85 3.65 -5.87
CA TYR A 80 6.32 2.84 -6.97
C TYR A 80 7.55 2.03 -6.55
N LEU A 81 7.86 0.99 -7.30
CA LEU A 81 8.92 0.04 -7.00
C LEU A 81 10.00 0.07 -8.09
N THR A 82 11.25 -0.12 -7.70
CA THR A 82 12.34 -0.47 -8.60
C THR A 82 12.88 -1.82 -8.23
N VAL A 83 13.14 -2.66 -9.22
CA VAL A 83 13.71 -4.00 -9.04
C VAL A 83 14.94 -4.13 -9.91
N GLY A 84 16.06 -4.45 -9.29
CA GLY A 84 17.33 -4.70 -9.94
C GLY A 84 17.97 -6.00 -9.44
N PRO A 85 19.09 -6.42 -10.04
CA PRO A 85 19.76 -7.66 -9.64
C PRO A 85 20.26 -7.68 -8.20
N LYS A 86 20.43 -6.53 -7.58
CA LYS A 86 21.01 -6.39 -6.24
C LYS A 86 20.02 -5.92 -5.18
N GLU A 87 18.99 -5.20 -5.58
CA GLU A 87 17.99 -4.69 -4.63
C GLU A 87 16.62 -4.50 -5.28
N ALA A 88 15.59 -4.64 -4.47
CA ALA A 88 14.25 -4.13 -4.73
C ALA A 88 13.96 -3.00 -3.74
N ARG A 89 13.39 -1.89 -4.22
CA ARG A 89 13.16 -0.72 -3.38
C ARG A 89 11.82 -0.05 -3.67
N ALA A 90 11.14 0.35 -2.59
CA ALA A 90 9.93 1.17 -2.66
C ALA A 90 10.30 2.66 -2.56
N TRP A 91 9.63 3.50 -3.36
CA TRP A 91 9.82 4.93 -3.43
C TRP A 91 8.48 5.63 -3.26
N THR A 92 8.42 6.56 -2.34
CA THR A 92 7.22 7.37 -2.12
C THR A 92 7.24 8.61 -3.00
N ILE A 93 6.13 8.86 -3.68
CA ILE A 93 5.90 10.03 -4.54
C ILE A 93 4.51 10.60 -4.30
N HIS A 94 4.23 11.80 -4.79
CA HIS A 94 2.87 12.34 -4.78
C HIS A 94 2.02 11.77 -5.93
N LYS A 95 0.74 11.56 -5.66
CA LYS A 95 -0.24 11.21 -6.69
C LYS A 95 -0.25 12.27 -7.79
N GLY A 96 -0.35 11.82 -9.03
CA GLY A 96 -0.32 12.69 -10.20
C GLY A 96 1.07 13.05 -10.73
N TRP A 97 2.15 12.61 -10.07
CA TRP A 97 3.49 12.82 -10.59
C TRP A 97 3.75 11.99 -11.83
N THR A 98 4.50 12.60 -12.77
CA THR A 98 4.92 11.95 -14.00
C THR A 98 6.19 11.11 -13.80
N ALA A 99 6.48 10.21 -14.75
CA ALA A 99 7.65 9.33 -14.69
C ALA A 99 8.99 10.08 -14.51
N PRO A 100 9.26 11.23 -15.16
CA PRO A 100 10.46 12.02 -14.87
C PRO A 100 10.51 12.56 -13.44
N GLN A 101 9.38 13.01 -12.89
CA GLN A 101 9.33 13.50 -11.50
C GLN A 101 9.62 12.36 -10.52
N ALA A 102 9.04 11.17 -10.75
CA ALA A 102 9.32 9.98 -9.99
C ALA A 102 10.79 9.56 -10.07
N ALA A 103 11.39 9.58 -11.26
CA ALA A 103 12.82 9.30 -11.45
C ALA A 103 13.71 10.28 -10.65
N GLY A 104 13.27 11.51 -10.48
CA GLY A 104 13.95 12.56 -9.72
C GLY A 104 14.10 12.25 -8.23
N VAL A 105 13.21 11.43 -7.66
CA VAL A 105 13.32 11.00 -6.26
C VAL A 105 14.52 10.06 -6.03
N ILE A 106 14.89 9.29 -7.05
CA ILE A 106 16.09 8.45 -7.02
C ILE A 106 17.34 9.33 -7.13
N HIS A 107 17.40 10.15 -8.17
CA HIS A 107 18.48 11.09 -8.40
C HIS A 107 18.05 12.18 -9.40
N THR A 108 18.50 13.41 -9.18
CA THR A 108 18.15 14.55 -10.04
C THR A 108 18.58 14.36 -11.50
N ASP A 109 19.68 13.64 -11.75
CA ASP A 109 20.14 13.35 -13.08
C ASP A 109 19.19 12.40 -13.84
N PHE A 110 18.51 11.50 -13.15
CA PHE A 110 17.50 10.63 -13.76
C PHE A 110 16.32 11.44 -14.28
N GLN A 111 15.91 12.48 -13.57
CA GLN A 111 14.88 13.40 -14.03
C GLN A 111 15.35 14.20 -15.24
N ARG A 112 16.58 14.76 -15.19
CA ARG A 112 17.13 15.62 -16.25
C ARG A 112 17.39 14.85 -17.53
N GLY A 113 17.97 13.66 -17.40
CA GLY A 113 18.31 12.78 -18.52
C GLY A 113 17.22 11.79 -18.90
N PHE A 114 15.99 11.90 -18.36
CA PHE A 114 14.92 10.94 -18.60
C PHE A 114 14.63 10.76 -20.10
N ILE A 115 14.63 9.51 -20.55
CA ILE A 115 14.30 9.11 -21.92
C ILE A 115 12.94 8.42 -21.93
N LYS A 116 12.76 7.35 -21.17
CA LYS A 116 11.56 6.51 -21.06
C LYS A 116 11.60 5.66 -19.81
N ALA A 117 10.47 5.08 -19.48
CA ALA A 117 10.34 4.09 -18.39
C ALA A 117 9.77 2.78 -18.94
N GLU A 118 10.34 1.66 -18.52
CA GLU A 118 9.75 0.33 -18.68
C GLU A 118 8.93 0.05 -17.43
N ILE A 119 7.62 -0.15 -17.59
CA ILE A 119 6.67 -0.24 -16.47
C ILE A 119 5.84 -1.49 -16.58
N VAL A 120 5.71 -2.19 -15.46
CA VAL A 120 4.76 -3.29 -15.26
C VAL A 120 4.05 -3.07 -13.93
N SER A 121 2.77 -3.45 -13.80
CA SER A 121 2.11 -3.43 -12.49
C SER A 121 2.69 -4.50 -11.57
N PHE A 122 2.69 -4.25 -10.26
CA PHE A 122 3.14 -5.24 -9.28
C PHE A 122 2.40 -6.59 -9.46
N ASP A 123 1.08 -6.56 -9.61
CA ASP A 123 0.27 -7.76 -9.77
C ASP A 123 0.63 -8.54 -11.03
N ASP A 124 0.82 -7.85 -12.17
CA ASP A 124 1.25 -8.50 -13.42
C ASP A 124 2.65 -9.12 -13.31
N LEU A 125 3.56 -8.46 -12.58
CA LEU A 125 4.90 -8.99 -12.36
C LEU A 125 4.87 -10.24 -11.48
N ILE A 126 4.12 -10.22 -10.38
CA ILE A 126 3.96 -11.40 -9.49
C ILE A 126 3.29 -12.55 -10.23
N ALA A 127 2.23 -12.28 -11.00
CA ALA A 127 1.54 -13.30 -11.79
C ALA A 127 2.45 -13.92 -12.87
N ALA A 128 3.35 -13.13 -13.47
CA ALA A 128 4.31 -13.61 -14.47
C ALA A 128 5.50 -14.34 -13.84
N GLY A 129 5.84 -14.08 -12.58
CA GLY A 129 6.95 -14.67 -11.85
C GLY A 129 8.33 -14.05 -12.13
N SER A 130 8.50 -13.38 -13.27
CA SER A 130 9.73 -12.64 -13.59
C SER A 130 9.48 -11.48 -14.55
N MET A 131 10.40 -10.51 -14.57
CA MET A 131 10.38 -9.41 -15.55
C MET A 131 10.50 -9.93 -17.00
N ALA A 132 11.26 -11.01 -17.23
CA ALA A 132 11.41 -11.61 -18.54
C ALA A 132 10.09 -12.22 -19.05
N ASP A 133 9.40 -12.95 -18.18
CA ASP A 133 8.11 -13.56 -18.51
C ASP A 133 7.02 -12.49 -18.65
N ALA A 134 7.03 -11.43 -17.85
CA ALA A 134 6.14 -10.30 -18.00
C ALA A 134 6.35 -9.58 -19.36
N LYS A 135 7.60 -9.45 -19.81
CA LYS A 135 7.92 -8.93 -21.17
C LYS A 135 7.39 -9.87 -22.26
N ALA A 136 7.64 -11.17 -22.13
CA ALA A 136 7.15 -12.17 -23.09
C ALA A 136 5.62 -12.19 -23.18
N ALA A 137 4.93 -11.97 -22.08
CA ALA A 137 3.47 -11.86 -21.98
C ALA A 137 2.92 -10.50 -22.45
N GLY A 138 3.78 -9.55 -22.89
CA GLY A 138 3.36 -8.21 -23.33
C GLY A 138 2.82 -7.30 -22.22
N LYS A 139 3.13 -7.61 -20.96
CA LYS A 139 2.67 -6.84 -19.79
C LYS A 139 3.54 -5.62 -19.46
N VAL A 140 4.77 -5.61 -19.96
CA VAL A 140 5.68 -4.47 -19.77
C VAL A 140 5.41 -3.42 -20.83
N ARG A 141 5.12 -2.21 -20.40
CA ARG A 141 4.85 -1.05 -21.22
C ARG A 141 6.06 -0.14 -21.28
N MET A 142 6.21 0.53 -22.41
CA MET A 142 7.24 1.58 -22.61
C MET A 142 6.53 2.92 -22.53
N GLU A 143 6.82 3.68 -21.49
CA GLU A 143 6.13 4.94 -21.20
C GLU A 143 7.07 6.15 -21.37
N GLY A 144 6.52 7.25 -21.83
CA GLY A 144 7.21 8.50 -22.06
C GLY A 144 7.15 9.48 -20.89
N LYS A 145 7.53 10.75 -21.17
CA LYS A 145 7.62 11.81 -20.16
C LYS A 145 6.28 12.20 -19.54
N ASP A 146 5.19 12.01 -20.28
CA ASP A 146 3.85 12.42 -19.85
C ASP A 146 3.11 11.33 -19.07
N TYR A 147 3.73 10.16 -18.89
CA TYR A 147 3.13 9.08 -18.14
C TYR A 147 2.97 9.46 -16.67
N VAL A 148 1.74 9.46 -16.19
CA VAL A 148 1.42 9.66 -14.78
C VAL A 148 1.56 8.34 -14.05
N MET A 149 2.45 8.32 -13.06
CA MET A 149 2.73 7.15 -12.24
C MET A 149 1.49 6.66 -11.49
N LYS A 150 1.38 5.35 -11.36
CA LYS A 150 0.34 4.68 -10.57
C LYS A 150 0.95 4.01 -9.36
N ASP A 151 0.13 3.84 -8.32
CA ASP A 151 0.52 3.06 -7.16
C ASP A 151 0.80 1.60 -7.56
N GLY A 152 1.90 1.04 -7.05
CA GLY A 152 2.32 -0.31 -7.39
C GLY A 152 2.98 -0.47 -8.78
N ASP A 153 3.28 0.61 -9.51
CA ASP A 153 4.11 0.50 -10.70
C ASP A 153 5.51 -0.01 -10.36
N VAL A 154 5.96 -1.06 -11.04
CA VAL A 154 7.36 -1.53 -11.00
C VAL A 154 8.07 -0.99 -12.22
N VAL A 155 9.18 -0.24 -12.00
CA VAL A 155 9.74 0.64 -13.01
C VAL A 155 11.24 0.42 -13.19
N GLU A 156 11.68 0.41 -14.46
CA GLU A 156 13.07 0.59 -14.85
C GLU A 156 13.20 1.87 -15.70
N PHE A 157 13.86 2.89 -15.14
CA PHE A 157 14.08 4.15 -15.85
C PHE A 157 15.26 4.05 -16.82
N ARG A 158 15.07 4.54 -18.04
CA ARG A 158 16.11 4.75 -19.03
C ARG A 158 16.42 6.23 -19.12
N PHE A 159 17.66 6.59 -18.88
CA PHE A 159 18.11 7.98 -18.86
C PHE A 159 19.51 8.09 -19.48
N ASN A 160 19.87 9.29 -19.90
CA ASN A 160 21.19 9.64 -20.38
C ASN A 160 21.66 10.93 -19.71
N VAL A 161 22.84 10.92 -19.13
CA VAL A 161 23.51 12.04 -18.46
C VAL A 161 24.85 12.33 -19.11
#